data_f3fde7f5e0804ca96532e61904d5d390
#
_entry.id   f3fde7f5e0804ca96532e61904d5d390
#
_cell.length_a   1.000
_cell.length_b   1.000
_cell.length_c   1.000
_cell.angle_alpha   90.00
_cell.angle_beta   90.00
_cell.angle_gamma   90.00
#
_symmetry.space_group_name_H-M   'P 1'
#
loop_
_entity.id
_entity.type
_entity.pdbx_description
1 polymer ?
#
loop_
_entity_poly.entity_id
_entity_poly.type
_entity_poly.pdbx_seq_one_letter_code
_entity_poly.pdbx_strand_id
1 'polypeptide(L)'
;ASYSPGFALFILGGTGCRKSTAIGLALSYFGAFHAKNLPASFDDTSNTIRKKAFILKDCPIVVDDYHPETSLQERRRMESIAQSLSRAFGDGTDRGRLKADLSLREAMPPRGVAVMSGEDMPNIGDSGTARFYVVNVGQQDVPITEELTEAQEMAKRGVLRRVMRGYIEFLQPRADRLSKQLETRWLKLRAQAIKETQGAHKRAPEALAHIMLGYSMMQDYLVSVGAMTDEEANADFLDAWRVLVENSTEQGKEAREERPSKRFISAISELLVNQTVTVKDLSIHSATAEKGMIGYVDADYYYLLPEMSYTTVSRLYSDQGMTFPLSKRLLFRQLRDDGIIVPDADGKTTKSKSVGGKIVRLLWIPRRFLDGDT
;
A
#
# COMPACT_ATOMS: atom_id res chain seq x y z
N ALA A 1 17.92 -21.64 -2.79
CA ALA A 1 16.63 -20.98 -2.76
C ALA A 1 16.83 -19.52 -3.15
N SER A 2 16.17 -19.09 -4.20
CA SER A 2 16.24 -17.71 -4.61
C SER A 2 15.55 -16.85 -3.54
N TYR A 3 16.29 -15.94 -2.96
CA TYR A 3 15.78 -14.95 -2.05
C TYR A 3 14.99 -13.91 -2.86
N SER A 4 13.68 -13.94 -2.76
CA SER A 4 12.79 -13.10 -3.56
C SER A 4 12.06 -12.09 -2.68
N PRO A 5 12.12 -10.79 -2.97
CA PRO A 5 11.36 -9.79 -2.23
C PRO A 5 9.85 -9.99 -2.44
N GLY A 6 9.09 -9.97 -1.35
CA GLY A 6 7.63 -10.16 -1.34
C GLY A 6 6.84 -8.85 -1.34
N PHE A 7 7.24 -7.85 -2.12
CA PHE A 7 6.59 -6.55 -2.22
C PHE A 7 6.76 -5.94 -3.62
N ALA A 8 6.01 -4.88 -3.89
CA ALA A 8 6.22 -3.99 -5.03
C ALA A 8 6.42 -2.55 -4.53
N LEU A 9 7.19 -1.76 -5.26
CA LEU A 9 7.30 -0.32 -5.02
C LEU A 9 6.13 0.39 -5.69
N PHE A 10 5.57 1.39 -5.02
CA PHE A 10 4.60 2.30 -5.61
C PHE A 10 5.09 3.74 -5.42
N ILE A 11 5.39 4.42 -6.53
CA ILE A 11 5.84 5.81 -6.55
C ILE A 11 4.61 6.69 -6.72
N LEU A 12 4.20 7.33 -5.63
CA LEU A 12 3.00 8.16 -5.55
C LEU A 12 3.36 9.64 -5.65
N GLY A 13 2.64 10.40 -6.46
CA GLY A 13 2.81 11.84 -6.54
C GLY A 13 2.00 12.44 -7.66
N GLY A 14 1.66 13.71 -7.55
CA GLY A 14 0.87 14.43 -8.54
C GLY A 14 1.54 14.58 -9.91
N THR A 15 0.77 15.07 -10.89
CA THR A 15 1.30 15.42 -12.21
C THR A 15 2.47 16.40 -12.09
N GLY A 16 3.52 16.18 -12.86
CA GLY A 16 4.70 17.06 -12.91
C GLY A 16 5.76 16.83 -11.85
N CYS A 17 5.57 15.91 -10.88
CA CYS A 17 6.59 15.53 -9.88
C CYS A 17 7.79 14.76 -10.48
N ARG A 18 7.85 14.57 -11.78
CA ARG A 18 8.95 13.88 -12.51
C ARG A 18 9.19 12.43 -12.08
N LYS A 19 8.15 11.74 -11.59
CA LYS A 19 8.21 10.31 -11.24
C LYS A 19 8.82 9.45 -12.36
N SER A 20 8.25 9.55 -13.58
CA SER A 20 8.71 8.77 -14.74
C SER A 20 10.14 9.12 -15.15
N THR A 21 10.61 10.35 -14.87
CA THR A 21 12.02 10.74 -15.08
C THR A 21 12.95 9.99 -14.14
N ALA A 22 12.65 10.01 -12.84
CA ALA A 22 13.46 9.30 -11.83
C ALA A 22 13.45 7.78 -12.07
N ILE A 23 12.27 7.22 -12.36
CA ILE A 23 12.09 5.79 -12.66
C ILE A 23 12.86 5.40 -13.92
N GLY A 24 12.75 6.20 -15.00
CA GLY A 24 13.45 5.95 -16.25
C GLY A 24 14.98 6.01 -16.08
N LEU A 25 15.47 6.93 -15.27
CA LEU A 25 16.89 7.01 -14.92
C LEU A 25 17.36 5.78 -14.14
N ALA A 26 16.62 5.37 -13.10
CA ALA A 26 16.91 4.15 -12.35
C ALA A 26 16.88 2.90 -13.26
N LEU A 27 15.90 2.81 -14.16
CA LEU A 27 15.79 1.67 -15.08
C LEU A 27 16.89 1.66 -16.15
N SER A 28 17.53 2.79 -16.43
CA SER A 28 18.60 2.89 -17.42
C SER A 28 19.90 2.14 -17.04
N TYR A 29 20.01 1.67 -15.80
CA TYR A 29 21.02 0.69 -15.40
C TYR A 29 20.81 -0.69 -16.07
N PHE A 30 19.55 -1.04 -16.38
CA PHE A 30 19.17 -2.34 -16.94
C PHE A 30 18.98 -2.33 -18.46
N GLY A 31 18.86 -1.16 -19.09
CA GLY A 31 18.61 -1.06 -20.51
C GLY A 31 18.59 0.38 -21.04
N ALA A 32 18.26 0.55 -22.31
CA ALA A 32 18.11 1.88 -22.92
C ALA A 32 16.72 2.46 -22.61
N PHE A 33 16.45 2.75 -21.35
CA PHE A 33 15.19 3.29 -20.88
C PHE A 33 15.28 4.78 -20.60
N HIS A 34 14.15 5.47 -20.64
CA HIS A 34 13.96 6.86 -20.25
C HIS A 34 12.47 7.11 -20.00
N ALA A 35 12.08 8.30 -19.48
CA ALA A 35 10.72 8.64 -19.10
C ALA A 35 9.61 8.33 -20.12
N LYS A 36 9.95 8.38 -21.42
CA LYS A 36 9.00 8.09 -22.52
C LYS A 36 9.15 6.68 -23.12
N ASN A 37 10.01 5.85 -22.55
CA ASN A 37 10.26 4.48 -23.00
C ASN A 37 10.40 3.57 -21.79
N LEU A 38 9.27 3.31 -21.13
CA LEU A 38 9.16 2.40 -19.99
C LEU A 38 8.56 1.06 -20.44
N PRO A 39 8.84 -0.06 -19.74
CA PRO A 39 8.48 -1.41 -20.20
C PRO A 39 7.00 -1.70 -20.30
N ALA A 40 6.18 -1.08 -19.41
CA ALA A 40 4.75 -1.29 -19.35
C ALA A 40 4.04 -0.05 -18.78
N SER A 41 2.74 0.04 -19.03
CA SER A 41 1.84 1.03 -18.42
C SER A 41 0.57 0.35 -17.91
N PHE A 42 -0.25 1.07 -17.16
CA PHE A 42 -1.58 0.60 -16.76
C PHE A 42 -2.57 0.50 -17.93
N ASP A 43 -2.21 0.97 -19.12
CA ASP A 43 -2.96 0.72 -20.36
C ASP A 43 -2.77 -0.70 -20.90
N ASP A 44 -1.66 -1.33 -20.55
CA ASP A 44 -1.40 -2.73 -20.89
C ASP A 44 -2.40 -3.67 -20.17
N THR A 45 -2.64 -4.84 -20.74
CA THR A 45 -3.42 -5.86 -20.04
C THR A 45 -2.59 -6.52 -18.92
N SER A 46 -3.24 -6.90 -17.82
CA SER A 46 -2.60 -7.63 -16.71
C SER A 46 -1.80 -8.86 -17.20
N ASN A 47 -2.27 -9.55 -18.24
CA ASN A 47 -1.57 -10.72 -18.80
C ASN A 47 -0.29 -10.35 -19.51
N THR A 48 -0.30 -9.25 -20.28
CA THR A 48 0.88 -8.72 -20.96
C THR A 48 1.96 -8.32 -19.95
N ILE A 49 1.57 -7.58 -18.90
CA ILE A 49 2.49 -7.15 -17.85
C ILE A 49 3.10 -8.36 -17.13
N ARG A 50 2.28 -9.35 -16.76
CA ARG A 50 2.76 -10.58 -16.08
C ARG A 50 3.73 -11.38 -16.97
N LYS A 51 3.46 -11.49 -18.25
CA LYS A 51 4.39 -12.15 -19.18
C LYS A 51 5.70 -11.40 -19.31
N LYS A 52 5.66 -10.07 -19.42
CA LYS A 52 6.85 -9.22 -19.41
C LYS A 52 7.65 -9.43 -18.11
N ALA A 53 7.00 -9.42 -16.95
CA ALA A 53 7.60 -9.64 -15.63
C ALA A 53 8.30 -11.02 -15.53
N PHE A 54 7.69 -12.07 -16.08
CA PHE A 54 8.30 -13.40 -16.11
C PHE A 54 9.55 -13.44 -17.02
N ILE A 55 9.51 -12.78 -18.20
CA ILE A 55 10.62 -12.74 -19.15
C ILE A 55 11.80 -11.95 -18.61
N LEU A 56 11.54 -10.82 -17.95
CA LEU A 56 12.57 -9.96 -17.36
C LEU A 56 13.33 -10.63 -16.21
N LYS A 57 12.76 -11.67 -15.61
CA LYS A 57 13.34 -12.43 -14.50
C LYS A 57 13.78 -11.51 -13.35
N ASP A 58 15.07 -11.48 -13.06
CA ASP A 58 15.65 -10.82 -11.88
C ASP A 58 15.85 -9.30 -12.08
N CYS A 59 15.29 -8.71 -13.15
CA CYS A 59 15.28 -7.27 -13.39
C CYS A 59 13.98 -6.64 -12.88
N PRO A 60 13.99 -5.35 -12.51
CA PRO A 60 12.77 -4.64 -12.16
C PRO A 60 11.88 -4.48 -13.40
N ILE A 61 10.56 -4.61 -13.20
CA ILE A 61 9.56 -4.20 -14.18
C ILE A 61 8.91 -2.91 -13.73
N VAL A 62 8.86 -1.93 -14.62
CA VAL A 62 8.12 -0.68 -14.38
C VAL A 62 6.75 -0.78 -15.04
N VAL A 63 5.71 -0.40 -14.30
CA VAL A 63 4.34 -0.24 -14.79
C VAL A 63 3.91 1.18 -14.44
N ASP A 64 3.97 2.06 -15.43
CA ASP A 64 3.79 3.50 -15.27
C ASP A 64 2.34 3.92 -15.42
N ASP A 65 2.02 5.09 -14.87
CA ASP A 65 0.82 5.87 -15.14
C ASP A 65 -0.49 5.25 -14.64
N TYR A 66 -0.53 4.91 -13.34
CA TYR A 66 -1.80 4.70 -12.66
C TYR A 66 -2.45 6.07 -12.39
N HIS A 67 -3.48 6.40 -13.15
CA HIS A 67 -4.24 7.62 -12.98
C HIS A 67 -5.74 7.30 -12.86
N PRO A 68 -6.43 7.83 -11.83
CA PRO A 68 -7.86 7.57 -11.64
C PRO A 68 -8.65 8.26 -12.75
N GLU A 69 -9.18 7.44 -13.65
CA GLU A 69 -10.08 7.90 -14.70
C GLU A 69 -11.46 8.32 -14.14
N THR A 70 -12.12 9.25 -14.80
CA THR A 70 -13.51 9.64 -14.49
C THR A 70 -14.49 8.49 -14.74
N SER A 71 -14.16 7.59 -15.68
CA SER A 71 -14.94 6.38 -15.99
C SER A 71 -14.77 5.32 -14.89
N LEU A 72 -15.89 4.90 -14.29
CA LEU A 72 -15.92 3.81 -13.31
C LEU A 72 -15.39 2.49 -13.89
N GLN A 73 -15.58 2.25 -15.18
CA GLN A 73 -15.11 1.04 -15.85
C GLN A 73 -13.58 1.00 -15.94
N GLU A 74 -12.95 2.11 -16.37
CA GLU A 74 -11.50 2.23 -16.45
C GLU A 74 -10.85 2.19 -15.07
N ARG A 75 -11.43 2.87 -14.09
CA ARG A 75 -10.96 2.80 -12.70
C ARG A 75 -10.93 1.35 -12.20
N ARG A 76 -12.03 0.59 -12.37
CA ARG A 76 -12.09 -0.83 -11.98
C ARG A 76 -11.09 -1.70 -12.74
N ARG A 77 -10.84 -1.39 -14.02
CA ARG A 77 -9.82 -2.08 -14.82
C ARG A 77 -8.42 -1.86 -14.24
N MET A 78 -8.04 -0.62 -13.98
CA MET A 78 -6.74 -0.27 -13.40
C MET A 78 -6.57 -0.84 -11.99
N GLU A 79 -7.59 -0.75 -11.14
CA GLU A 79 -7.60 -1.37 -9.80
C GLU A 79 -7.43 -2.89 -9.88
N SER A 80 -8.09 -3.56 -10.82
CA SER A 80 -7.94 -5.00 -11.05
C SER A 80 -6.52 -5.37 -11.48
N ILE A 81 -5.87 -4.56 -12.33
CA ILE A 81 -4.47 -4.74 -12.73
C ILE A 81 -3.57 -4.56 -11.50
N ALA A 82 -3.70 -3.46 -10.76
CA ALA A 82 -2.92 -3.19 -9.55
C ALA A 82 -3.07 -4.32 -8.51
N GLN A 83 -4.29 -4.80 -8.27
CA GLN A 83 -4.56 -5.92 -7.37
C GLN A 83 -3.89 -7.23 -7.86
N SER A 84 -3.96 -7.51 -9.16
CA SER A 84 -3.33 -8.69 -9.75
C SER A 84 -1.81 -8.65 -9.58
N LEU A 85 -1.19 -7.50 -9.82
CA LEU A 85 0.25 -7.31 -9.71
C LEU A 85 0.71 -7.32 -8.26
N SER A 86 0.01 -6.62 -7.36
CA SER A 86 0.36 -6.62 -5.93
C SER A 86 0.39 -8.04 -5.36
N ARG A 87 -0.57 -8.89 -5.73
CA ARG A 87 -0.58 -10.31 -5.32
C ARG A 87 0.53 -11.11 -5.99
N ALA A 88 0.74 -10.93 -7.28
CA ALA A 88 1.74 -11.69 -8.02
C ALA A 88 3.15 -11.44 -7.46
N PHE A 89 3.53 -10.19 -7.21
CA PHE A 89 4.82 -9.82 -6.65
C PHE A 89 4.89 -10.00 -5.12
N GLY A 90 3.80 -9.69 -4.40
CA GLY A 90 3.75 -9.82 -2.95
C GLY A 90 3.74 -11.26 -2.44
N ASP A 91 3.24 -12.20 -3.22
CA ASP A 91 3.12 -13.61 -2.85
C ASP A 91 4.03 -14.52 -3.72
N GLY A 92 4.72 -13.96 -4.73
CA GLY A 92 5.60 -14.71 -5.65
C GLY A 92 4.87 -15.78 -6.46
N THR A 93 3.57 -15.59 -6.71
CA THR A 93 2.70 -16.62 -7.31
C THR A 93 2.17 -16.21 -8.68
N ASP A 94 1.90 -17.19 -9.53
CA ASP A 94 1.15 -16.99 -10.76
C ASP A 94 -0.31 -17.47 -10.60
N ARG A 95 -1.18 -16.91 -11.43
CA ARG A 95 -2.57 -17.36 -11.54
C ARG A 95 -2.63 -18.60 -12.42
N GLY A 96 -2.97 -19.76 -11.84
CA GLY A 96 -3.20 -20.99 -12.58
C GLY A 96 -4.23 -20.81 -13.71
N ARG A 97 -3.94 -21.35 -14.87
CA ARG A 97 -4.82 -21.33 -16.06
C ARG A 97 -4.79 -22.68 -16.74
N LEU A 98 -5.91 -23.02 -17.35
CA LEU A 98 -6.01 -24.16 -18.25
C LEU A 98 -5.72 -23.72 -19.69
N LYS A 99 -5.15 -24.63 -20.48
CA LYS A 99 -5.13 -24.54 -21.94
C LYS A 99 -6.49 -24.96 -22.52
N ALA A 100 -6.67 -24.80 -23.83
CA ALA A 100 -7.89 -25.21 -24.51
C ALA A 100 -8.16 -26.73 -24.39
N ASP A 101 -7.12 -27.54 -24.23
CA ASP A 101 -7.14 -28.98 -24.01
C ASP A 101 -7.35 -29.40 -22.55
N LEU A 102 -7.71 -28.46 -21.66
CA LEU A 102 -7.89 -28.64 -20.22
C LEU A 102 -6.62 -29.02 -19.45
N SER A 103 -5.46 -29.08 -20.09
CA SER A 103 -4.19 -29.25 -19.39
C SER A 103 -3.78 -27.95 -18.68
N LEU A 104 -2.98 -28.07 -17.61
CA LEU A 104 -2.45 -26.90 -16.92
C LEU A 104 -1.45 -26.15 -17.81
N ARG A 105 -1.64 -24.84 -17.89
CA ARG A 105 -0.61 -23.95 -18.46
C ARG A 105 0.56 -23.86 -17.51
N GLU A 106 1.76 -23.85 -18.04
CA GLU A 106 2.97 -23.60 -17.25
C GLU A 106 2.84 -22.29 -16.46
N ALA A 107 3.13 -22.33 -15.16
CA ALA A 107 3.09 -21.18 -14.30
C ALA A 107 4.22 -20.20 -14.69
N MET A 108 3.88 -18.92 -14.72
CA MET A 108 4.82 -17.84 -15.03
C MET A 108 4.87 -16.86 -13.86
N PRO A 109 5.39 -17.27 -12.69
CA PRO A 109 5.50 -16.37 -11.54
C PRO A 109 6.45 -15.21 -11.89
N PRO A 110 6.14 -13.98 -11.44
CA PRO A 110 7.07 -12.87 -11.62
C PRO A 110 8.34 -13.12 -10.81
N ARG A 111 9.45 -12.69 -11.35
CA ARG A 111 10.75 -12.71 -10.69
C ARG A 111 11.30 -11.28 -10.66
N GLY A 112 11.95 -10.90 -9.59
CA GLY A 112 12.39 -9.52 -9.39
C GLY A 112 11.34 -8.66 -8.69
N VAL A 113 11.38 -7.35 -8.88
CA VAL A 113 10.51 -6.35 -8.22
C VAL A 113 9.69 -5.59 -9.26
N ALA A 114 8.43 -5.31 -8.94
CA ALA A 114 7.65 -4.32 -9.69
C ALA A 114 7.84 -2.93 -9.10
N VAL A 115 7.99 -1.94 -9.97
CA VAL A 115 7.89 -0.51 -9.65
C VAL A 115 6.67 0.03 -10.38
N MET A 116 5.70 0.48 -9.64
CA MET A 116 4.49 1.10 -10.19
C MET A 116 4.53 2.58 -9.88
N SER A 117 3.91 3.40 -10.72
CA SER A 117 3.76 4.81 -10.45
C SER A 117 2.33 5.28 -10.68
N GLY A 118 1.92 6.30 -9.95
CA GLY A 118 0.57 6.86 -10.08
C GLY A 118 0.41 8.20 -9.41
N GLU A 119 -0.75 8.82 -9.66
CA GLU A 119 -1.15 10.07 -9.03
C GLU A 119 -1.99 9.83 -7.77
N ASP A 120 -2.56 8.64 -7.63
CA ASP A 120 -3.37 8.22 -6.49
C ASP A 120 -3.09 6.75 -6.16
N MET A 121 -3.48 6.30 -4.98
CA MET A 121 -3.36 4.92 -4.58
C MET A 121 -4.53 4.09 -5.12
N PRO A 122 -4.26 2.89 -5.70
CA PRO A 122 -5.33 2.01 -6.14
C PRO A 122 -6.15 1.48 -4.95
N ASN A 123 -7.48 1.57 -5.06
CA ASN A 123 -8.39 1.04 -4.04
C ASN A 123 -8.55 -0.48 -4.15
N ILE A 124 -7.56 -1.22 -3.68
CA ILE A 124 -7.48 -2.69 -3.76
C ILE A 124 -7.63 -3.39 -2.42
N GLY A 125 -8.09 -2.64 -1.42
CA GLY A 125 -8.28 -3.08 -0.04
C GLY A 125 -6.96 -3.26 0.73
N ASP A 126 -7.05 -3.28 2.07
CA ASP A 126 -5.91 -3.28 2.98
C ASP A 126 -4.88 -4.38 2.66
N SER A 127 -5.34 -5.59 2.35
CA SER A 127 -4.47 -6.71 2.01
C SER A 127 -3.70 -6.53 0.69
N GLY A 128 -4.27 -5.80 -0.26
CA GLY A 128 -3.61 -5.47 -1.53
C GLY A 128 -2.58 -4.36 -1.35
N THR A 129 -3.00 -3.26 -0.74
CA THR A 129 -2.16 -2.08 -0.45
C THR A 129 -0.97 -2.42 0.44
N ALA A 130 -1.15 -3.33 1.39
CA ALA A 130 -0.09 -3.81 2.29
C ALA A 130 1.11 -4.49 1.59
N ARG A 131 0.97 -4.83 0.30
CA ARG A 131 2.05 -5.40 -0.52
C ARG A 131 2.84 -4.34 -1.27
N PHE A 132 2.41 -3.08 -1.19
CA PHE A 132 3.17 -1.97 -1.71
C PHE A 132 4.06 -1.37 -0.61
N TYR A 133 5.27 -1.03 -0.98
CA TYR A 133 6.07 -0.05 -0.30
C TYR A 133 5.89 1.26 -1.06
N VAL A 134 5.21 2.22 -0.46
CA VAL A 134 4.86 3.49 -1.11
C VAL A 134 5.96 4.51 -0.86
N VAL A 135 6.36 5.20 -1.91
CA VAL A 135 7.27 6.34 -1.85
C VAL A 135 6.53 7.56 -2.39
N ASN A 136 6.26 8.51 -1.51
CA ASN A 136 5.65 9.79 -1.89
C ASN A 136 6.70 10.69 -2.54
N VAL A 137 6.39 11.24 -3.71
CA VAL A 137 7.27 12.15 -4.46
C VAL A 137 6.56 13.47 -4.69
N GLY A 138 7.05 14.53 -4.07
CA GLY A 138 6.62 15.90 -4.27
C GLY A 138 7.31 16.58 -5.44
N GLN A 139 6.90 17.80 -5.75
CA GLN A 139 7.47 18.58 -6.87
C GLN A 139 8.94 18.97 -6.64
N GLN A 140 9.39 19.04 -5.38
CA GLN A 140 10.73 19.45 -5.01
C GLN A 140 11.72 18.27 -4.87
N ASP A 141 11.21 17.03 -4.82
CA ASP A 141 12.04 15.85 -4.54
C ASP A 141 12.90 15.43 -5.75
N VAL A 142 12.46 15.79 -6.95
CA VAL A 142 13.24 15.57 -8.20
C VAL A 142 13.44 16.94 -8.88
N PRO A 143 14.32 17.80 -8.33
CA PRO A 143 14.59 19.13 -8.89
C PRO A 143 15.28 19.03 -10.26
N ILE A 144 15.05 20.04 -11.11
CA ILE A 144 15.78 20.16 -12.38
C ILE A 144 17.13 20.81 -12.07
N THR A 145 18.16 19.97 -12.00
CA THR A 145 19.54 20.40 -11.72
C THR A 145 20.47 20.01 -12.85
N GLU A 146 21.69 20.53 -12.83
CA GLU A 146 22.74 20.14 -13.77
C GLU A 146 23.10 18.67 -13.59
N GLU A 147 23.12 18.17 -12.34
CA GLU A 147 23.41 16.77 -12.02
C GLU A 147 22.36 15.83 -12.58
N LEU A 148 21.07 16.18 -12.52
CA LEU A 148 20.01 15.37 -13.14
C LEU A 148 20.18 15.32 -14.65
N THR A 149 20.52 16.46 -15.27
CA THR A 149 20.78 16.54 -16.72
C THR A 149 21.99 15.69 -17.12
N GLU A 150 23.08 15.79 -16.35
CA GLU A 150 24.28 14.98 -16.58
C GLU A 150 23.98 13.49 -16.42
N ALA A 151 23.25 13.08 -15.37
CA ALA A 151 22.85 11.70 -15.18
C ALA A 151 22.01 11.16 -16.36
N GLN A 152 21.11 11.97 -16.93
CA GLN A 152 20.34 11.62 -18.11
C GLN A 152 21.22 11.45 -19.35
N GLU A 153 22.20 12.31 -19.54
CA GLU A 153 23.19 12.18 -20.63
C GLU A 153 24.08 10.94 -20.45
N MET A 154 24.53 10.66 -19.22
CA MET A 154 25.22 9.41 -18.90
C MET A 154 24.38 8.19 -19.23
N ALA A 155 23.08 8.21 -18.90
CA ALA A 155 22.14 7.14 -19.23
C ALA A 155 22.03 6.92 -20.75
N LYS A 156 21.85 7.98 -21.53
CA LYS A 156 21.82 7.93 -23.01
C LYS A 156 23.11 7.33 -23.59
N ARG A 157 24.27 7.74 -23.08
CA ARG A 157 25.59 7.24 -23.47
C ARG A 157 25.87 5.81 -22.97
N GLY A 158 24.97 5.21 -22.21
CA GLY A 158 25.11 3.85 -21.69
C GLY A 158 26.12 3.71 -20.54
N VAL A 159 26.47 4.81 -19.87
CA VAL A 159 27.40 4.76 -18.72
C VAL A 159 26.78 3.94 -17.59
N LEU A 160 25.51 4.18 -17.26
CA LEU A 160 24.83 3.48 -16.16
C LEU A 160 24.73 1.97 -16.39
N ARG A 161 24.56 1.53 -17.64
CA ARG A 161 24.61 0.10 -17.99
C ARG A 161 25.99 -0.52 -17.76
N ARG A 162 27.08 0.26 -17.97
CA ARG A 162 28.44 -0.20 -17.66
C ARG A 162 28.67 -0.32 -16.16
N VAL A 163 28.10 0.61 -15.35
CA VAL A 163 28.13 0.51 -13.89
C VAL A 163 27.43 -0.76 -13.44
N MET A 164 26.22 -1.05 -13.95
CA MET A 164 25.50 -2.30 -13.64
C MET A 164 26.29 -3.54 -14.06
N ARG A 165 26.94 -3.52 -15.21
CA ARG A 165 27.84 -4.61 -15.63
C ARG A 165 28.96 -4.84 -14.60
N GLY A 166 29.64 -3.76 -14.17
CA GLY A 166 30.67 -3.84 -13.14
C GLY A 166 30.13 -4.41 -11.82
N TYR A 167 28.91 -4.00 -11.41
CA TYR A 167 28.27 -4.56 -10.24
C TYR A 167 28.00 -6.07 -10.38
N ILE A 168 27.53 -6.53 -11.52
CA ILE A 168 27.32 -7.97 -11.78
C ILE A 168 28.65 -8.73 -11.74
N GLU A 169 29.70 -8.19 -12.38
CA GLU A 169 31.05 -8.76 -12.34
C GLU A 169 31.63 -8.80 -10.92
N PHE A 170 31.31 -7.83 -10.07
CA PHE A 170 31.64 -7.83 -8.64
C PHE A 170 30.89 -8.93 -7.86
N LEU A 171 29.59 -9.14 -8.15
CA LEU A 171 28.78 -10.14 -7.47
C LEU A 171 29.10 -11.58 -7.86
N GLN A 172 29.44 -11.82 -9.12
CA GLN A 172 29.60 -13.16 -9.70
C GLN A 172 30.55 -14.05 -8.90
N PRO A 173 31.80 -13.66 -8.57
CA PRO A 173 32.72 -14.49 -7.78
C PRO A 173 32.31 -14.63 -6.31
N ARG A 174 31.36 -13.84 -5.83
CA ARG A 174 30.86 -13.79 -4.46
C ARG A 174 29.53 -14.51 -4.29
N ALA A 175 28.91 -14.99 -5.36
CA ALA A 175 27.55 -15.52 -5.37
C ALA A 175 27.31 -16.63 -4.34
N ASP A 176 28.20 -17.62 -4.25
CA ASP A 176 28.09 -18.74 -3.31
C ASP A 176 28.18 -18.29 -1.84
N ARG A 177 29.07 -17.36 -1.56
CA ARG A 177 29.21 -16.78 -0.21
C ARG A 177 27.99 -15.92 0.13
N LEU A 178 27.57 -15.06 -0.80
CA LEU A 178 26.41 -14.19 -0.61
C LEU A 178 25.13 -15.00 -0.41
N SER A 179 24.91 -16.04 -1.20
CA SER A 179 23.70 -16.89 -1.05
C SER A 179 23.53 -17.48 0.34
N LYS A 180 24.63 -17.75 1.04
CA LYS A 180 24.64 -18.25 2.42
C LYS A 180 24.46 -17.15 3.48
N GLN A 181 24.78 -15.91 3.16
CA GLN A 181 24.80 -14.78 4.09
C GLN A 181 23.57 -13.87 3.97
N LEU A 182 22.93 -13.83 2.80
CA LEU A 182 21.83 -12.90 2.52
C LEU A 182 20.67 -13.04 3.50
N GLU A 183 20.26 -14.26 3.81
CA GLU A 183 19.16 -14.49 4.75
C GLU A 183 19.50 -13.97 6.14
N THR A 184 20.71 -14.25 6.64
CA THR A 184 21.15 -13.77 7.96
C THR A 184 21.26 -12.25 8.00
N ARG A 185 21.81 -11.62 6.94
CA ARG A 185 21.88 -10.14 6.84
C ARG A 185 20.46 -9.55 6.84
N TRP A 186 19.57 -10.10 6.04
CA TRP A 186 18.18 -9.65 5.96
C TRP A 186 17.45 -9.80 7.31
N LEU A 187 17.60 -10.93 8.01
CA LEU A 187 16.96 -11.14 9.31
C LEU A 187 17.40 -10.10 10.34
N LYS A 188 18.69 -9.69 10.33
CA LYS A 188 19.19 -8.61 11.20
C LYS A 188 18.53 -7.27 10.85
N LEU A 189 18.52 -6.90 9.59
CA LEU A 189 17.88 -5.66 9.14
C LEU A 189 16.37 -5.65 9.44
N ARG A 190 15.69 -6.79 9.22
CA ARG A 190 14.27 -6.93 9.54
C ARG A 190 14.01 -6.80 11.04
N ALA A 191 14.82 -7.39 11.89
CA ALA A 191 14.68 -7.29 13.33
C ALA A 191 14.86 -5.84 13.82
N GLN A 192 15.78 -5.09 13.23
CA GLN A 192 15.97 -3.67 13.49
C GLN A 192 14.76 -2.86 12.97
N ALA A 193 14.31 -3.10 11.74
CA ALA A 193 13.16 -2.43 11.16
C ALA A 193 11.88 -2.62 12.00
N ILE A 194 11.62 -3.82 12.53
CA ILE A 194 10.48 -4.08 13.42
C ILE A 194 10.51 -3.20 14.66
N LYS A 195 11.69 -2.94 15.22
CA LYS A 195 11.83 -2.09 16.42
C LYS A 195 11.59 -0.62 16.12
N GLU A 196 12.03 -0.15 14.95
CA GLU A 196 12.07 1.28 14.61
C GLU A 196 10.82 1.73 13.84
N THR A 197 10.13 0.84 13.13
CA THR A 197 8.88 1.16 12.41
C THR A 197 7.62 0.83 13.23
N GLN A 198 7.63 1.16 14.53
CA GLN A 198 6.46 0.95 15.39
C GLN A 198 5.26 1.72 14.84
N GLY A 199 4.19 0.96 14.57
CA GLY A 199 2.98 1.55 13.99
C GLY A 199 2.85 1.44 12.48
N ALA A 200 3.89 1.05 11.74
CA ALA A 200 3.81 0.71 10.34
C ALA A 200 2.99 -0.58 10.09
N HIS A 201 2.60 -0.80 8.84
CA HIS A 201 1.98 -2.06 8.46
C HIS A 201 2.96 -3.24 8.68
N LYS A 202 2.45 -4.42 9.08
CA LYS A 202 3.27 -5.60 9.41
C LYS A 202 4.25 -6.06 8.33
N ARG A 203 4.01 -5.71 7.06
CA ARG A 203 4.89 -6.03 5.92
C ARG A 203 5.96 -4.96 5.64
N ALA A 204 5.80 -3.74 6.15
CA ALA A 204 6.75 -2.65 5.92
C ALA A 204 8.18 -2.98 6.38
N PRO A 205 8.41 -3.59 7.57
CA PRO A 205 9.76 -3.99 8.00
C PRO A 205 10.44 -4.99 7.04
N GLU A 206 9.66 -5.86 6.39
CA GLU A 206 10.20 -6.82 5.42
C GLU A 206 10.66 -6.11 4.15
N ALA A 207 9.84 -5.21 3.61
CA ALA A 207 10.17 -4.43 2.43
C ALA A 207 11.40 -3.53 2.68
N LEU A 208 11.43 -2.82 3.82
CA LEU A 208 12.56 -1.99 4.23
C LEU A 208 13.85 -2.80 4.32
N ALA A 209 13.81 -3.98 4.96
CA ALA A 209 14.97 -4.84 5.08
C ALA A 209 15.49 -5.33 3.71
N HIS A 210 14.61 -5.60 2.74
CA HIS A 210 15.02 -5.96 1.38
C HIS A 210 15.67 -4.79 0.65
N ILE A 211 15.09 -3.59 0.73
CA ILE A 211 15.61 -2.39 0.10
C ILE A 211 17.01 -2.10 0.65
N MET A 212 17.15 -2.08 1.96
CA MET A 212 18.43 -1.78 2.62
C MET A 212 19.49 -2.86 2.44
N LEU A 213 19.07 -4.12 2.30
CA LEU A 213 20.01 -5.19 1.94
C LEU A 213 20.59 -4.95 0.54
N GLY A 214 19.75 -4.66 -0.45
CA GLY A 214 20.20 -4.33 -1.81
C GLY A 214 21.08 -3.08 -1.81
N TYR A 215 20.69 -2.06 -1.06
CA TYR A 215 21.43 -0.82 -0.93
C TYR A 215 22.84 -1.05 -0.35
N SER A 216 22.96 -1.79 0.75
CA SER A 216 24.27 -2.14 1.32
C SER A 216 25.17 -2.92 0.38
N MET A 217 24.60 -3.79 -0.46
CA MET A 217 25.38 -4.53 -1.46
C MET A 217 25.88 -3.63 -2.60
N MET A 218 25.10 -2.62 -2.98
CA MET A 218 25.55 -1.60 -3.92
C MET A 218 26.70 -0.78 -3.34
N GLN A 219 26.62 -0.37 -2.08
CA GLN A 219 27.68 0.34 -1.37
C GLN A 219 28.96 -0.51 -1.24
N ASP A 220 28.83 -1.81 -0.89
CA ASP A 220 29.96 -2.75 -0.92
C ASP A 220 30.70 -2.73 -2.28
N TYR A 221 29.95 -2.61 -3.38
CA TYR A 221 30.55 -2.47 -4.72
C TYR A 221 31.23 -1.11 -4.92
N LEU A 222 30.58 0.00 -4.59
CA LEU A 222 31.12 1.35 -4.76
C LEU A 222 32.42 1.55 -3.97
N VAL A 223 32.48 1.05 -2.74
CA VAL A 223 33.69 1.02 -1.92
C VAL A 223 34.79 0.16 -2.61
N SER A 224 34.44 -1.00 -3.14
CA SER A 224 35.40 -1.92 -3.78
C SER A 224 36.07 -1.34 -5.03
N VAL A 225 35.43 -0.40 -5.70
CA VAL A 225 35.98 0.30 -6.89
C VAL A 225 36.55 1.69 -6.57
N GLY A 226 36.58 2.06 -5.27
CA GLY A 226 37.12 3.33 -4.82
C GLY A 226 36.27 4.56 -5.16
N ALA A 227 34.97 4.33 -5.46
CA ALA A 227 34.02 5.41 -5.76
C ALA A 227 33.45 6.03 -4.46
N MET A 228 33.68 5.40 -3.29
CA MET A 228 33.18 5.79 -1.98
C MET A 228 34.11 5.19 -0.92
N THR A 229 34.29 5.88 0.20
CA THR A 229 34.99 5.33 1.36
C THR A 229 34.01 4.52 2.24
N ASP A 230 34.54 3.72 3.17
CA ASP A 230 33.70 2.98 4.13
C ASP A 230 32.91 3.93 5.06
N GLU A 231 33.52 5.09 5.44
CA GLU A 231 32.88 6.12 6.26
C GLU A 231 31.71 6.78 5.52
N GLU A 232 31.90 7.14 4.24
CA GLU A 232 30.86 7.72 3.40
C GLU A 232 29.71 6.71 3.18
N ALA A 233 30.03 5.44 2.91
CA ALA A 233 29.05 4.38 2.74
C ALA A 233 28.20 4.16 4.01
N ASN A 234 28.85 4.18 5.19
CA ASN A 234 28.12 4.03 6.44
C ASN A 234 27.23 5.24 6.75
N ALA A 235 27.69 6.45 6.52
CA ALA A 235 26.90 7.67 6.73
C ALA A 235 25.68 7.68 5.81
N ASP A 236 25.87 7.41 4.54
CA ASP A 236 24.81 7.33 3.53
C ASP A 236 23.81 6.20 3.82
N PHE A 237 24.28 5.02 4.31
CA PHE A 237 23.41 3.94 4.76
C PHE A 237 22.50 4.36 5.91
N LEU A 238 23.04 5.08 6.91
CA LEU A 238 22.27 5.54 8.07
C LEU A 238 21.23 6.59 7.67
N ASP A 239 21.56 7.49 6.75
CA ASP A 239 20.62 8.47 6.23
C ASP A 239 19.50 7.83 5.44
N ALA A 240 19.81 6.90 4.53
CA ALA A 240 18.83 6.14 3.78
C ALA A 240 17.91 5.33 4.71
N TRP A 241 18.49 4.68 5.73
CA TRP A 241 17.74 3.94 6.75
C TRP A 241 16.73 4.84 7.47
N ARG A 242 17.17 6.01 7.95
CA ARG A 242 16.31 6.98 8.65
C ARG A 242 15.12 7.40 7.79
N VAL A 243 15.37 7.81 6.54
CA VAL A 243 14.33 8.24 5.59
C VAL A 243 13.32 7.12 5.34
N LEU A 244 13.77 5.88 5.15
CA LEU A 244 12.87 4.76 4.89
C LEU A 244 12.06 4.35 6.12
N VAL A 245 12.60 4.49 7.34
CA VAL A 245 11.88 4.26 8.60
C VAL A 245 10.78 5.31 8.79
N GLU A 246 11.10 6.59 8.56
CA GLU A 246 10.15 7.70 8.62
C GLU A 246 9.00 7.48 7.63
N ASN A 247 9.33 7.22 6.37
CA ASN A 247 8.34 6.94 5.31
C ASN A 247 7.44 5.72 5.66
N SER A 248 8.02 4.63 6.19
CA SER A 248 7.25 3.45 6.61
C SER A 248 6.28 3.76 7.75
N THR A 249 6.66 4.64 8.64
CA THR A 249 5.85 5.06 9.80
C THR A 249 4.70 5.95 9.35
N GLU A 250 4.95 6.89 8.46
CA GLU A 250 3.93 7.77 7.87
C GLU A 250 2.91 6.97 7.07
N GLN A 251 3.37 6.10 6.17
CA GLN A 251 2.50 5.17 5.43
C GLN A 251 1.63 4.33 6.38
N GLY A 252 2.16 3.93 7.52
CA GLY A 252 1.42 3.20 8.54
C GLY A 252 0.33 4.03 9.22
N LYS A 253 0.55 5.33 9.42
CA LYS A 253 -0.45 6.26 9.95
C LYS A 253 -1.57 6.49 8.94
N GLU A 254 -1.23 6.85 7.70
CA GLU A 254 -2.19 7.04 6.60
C GLU A 254 -3.06 5.79 6.40
N ALA A 255 -2.44 4.60 6.32
CA ALA A 255 -3.16 3.35 6.20
C ALA A 255 -4.10 3.06 7.36
N ARG A 256 -3.82 3.56 8.58
CA ARG A 256 -4.73 3.43 9.73
C ARG A 256 -5.91 4.39 9.65
N GLU A 257 -5.68 5.62 9.20
CA GLU A 257 -6.71 6.63 8.98
C GLU A 257 -7.67 6.22 7.85
N GLU A 258 -7.14 5.58 6.82
CA GLU A 258 -7.89 5.05 5.69
C GLU A 258 -8.62 3.74 5.94
N ARG A 259 -8.44 3.11 7.10
CA ARG A 259 -9.16 1.86 7.42
C ARG A 259 -10.67 2.01 7.28
N PRO A 260 -11.35 1.00 6.71
CA PRO A 260 -12.80 1.02 6.57
C PRO A 260 -13.56 1.28 7.88
N SER A 261 -13.02 0.82 9.02
CA SER A 261 -13.57 1.11 10.35
C SER A 261 -13.54 2.61 10.68
N LYS A 262 -12.41 3.28 10.39
CA LYS A 262 -12.24 4.72 10.60
C LYS A 262 -13.09 5.52 9.62
N ARG A 263 -13.05 5.17 8.34
CA ARG A 263 -13.91 5.78 7.30
C ARG A 263 -15.40 5.64 7.63
N PHE A 264 -15.83 4.50 8.20
CA PHE A 264 -17.21 4.31 8.65
C PHE A 264 -17.58 5.29 9.77
N ILE A 265 -16.72 5.43 10.77
CA ILE A 265 -16.95 6.36 11.91
C ILE A 265 -16.96 7.81 11.42
N SER A 266 -16.00 8.20 10.57
CA SER A 266 -15.94 9.54 9.98
C SER A 266 -17.22 9.85 9.18
N ALA A 267 -17.68 8.91 8.34
CA ALA A 267 -18.92 9.07 7.58
C ALA A 267 -20.16 9.20 8.50
N ILE A 268 -20.24 8.41 9.58
CA ILE A 268 -21.34 8.53 10.55
C ILE A 268 -21.27 9.89 11.25
N SER A 269 -20.09 10.35 11.69
CA SER A 269 -19.91 11.65 12.33
C SER A 269 -20.34 12.79 11.40
N GLU A 270 -19.90 12.77 10.13
CA GLU A 270 -20.30 13.76 9.11
C GLU A 270 -21.83 13.77 8.90
N LEU A 271 -22.46 12.60 8.77
CA LEU A 271 -23.90 12.47 8.59
C LEU A 271 -24.69 12.96 9.80
N LEU A 272 -24.14 12.85 11.01
CA LEU A 272 -24.73 13.40 12.24
C LEU A 272 -24.59 14.92 12.29
N VAL A 273 -23.41 15.47 11.98
CA VAL A 273 -23.13 16.90 11.98
C VAL A 273 -23.98 17.65 10.97
N ASN A 274 -24.12 17.11 9.77
CA ASN A 274 -24.94 17.71 8.70
C ASN A 274 -26.44 17.37 8.82
N GLN A 275 -26.86 16.69 9.91
CA GLN A 275 -28.25 16.32 10.20
C GLN A 275 -28.94 15.46 9.13
N THR A 276 -28.16 14.79 8.26
CA THR A 276 -28.72 13.82 7.29
C THR A 276 -29.29 12.60 8.00
N VAL A 277 -28.68 12.22 9.12
CA VAL A 277 -29.17 11.19 10.04
C VAL A 277 -29.34 11.74 11.45
N THR A 278 -30.17 11.06 12.24
CA THR A 278 -30.43 11.45 13.63
C THR A 278 -30.22 10.27 14.57
N VAL A 279 -29.88 10.57 15.82
CA VAL A 279 -29.91 9.63 16.96
C VAL A 279 -30.80 10.18 18.03
N LYS A 280 -31.58 9.30 18.66
CA LYS A 280 -32.52 9.70 19.73
C LYS A 280 -31.81 9.66 21.08
N ASP A 281 -31.88 10.76 21.80
CA ASP A 281 -31.41 10.81 23.18
C ASP A 281 -32.31 9.95 24.08
N LEU A 282 -31.72 9.01 24.80
CA LEU A 282 -32.44 8.10 25.70
C LEU A 282 -32.94 8.78 27.00
N SER A 283 -32.42 9.96 27.34
CA SER A 283 -32.88 10.76 28.46
C SER A 283 -34.21 11.49 28.17
N ILE A 284 -34.52 11.67 26.88
CA ILE A 284 -35.70 12.41 26.42
C ILE A 284 -36.84 11.45 26.08
N HIS A 285 -37.93 11.48 26.84
CA HIS A 285 -39.14 10.69 26.57
C HIS A 285 -39.94 11.30 25.41
N SER A 286 -39.52 11.09 24.18
CA SER A 286 -40.27 11.44 22.97
C SER A 286 -40.77 10.17 22.25
N ALA A 287 -42.04 10.15 21.89
CA ALA A 287 -42.71 8.97 21.30
C ALA A 287 -42.60 8.87 19.78
N THR A 288 -42.00 9.85 19.09
CA THR A 288 -41.93 9.89 17.61
C THR A 288 -40.67 9.28 17.09
N ALA A 289 -40.81 8.34 16.14
CA ALA A 289 -39.70 7.87 15.28
C ALA A 289 -39.39 8.98 14.27
N GLU A 290 -38.17 9.52 14.32
CA GLU A 290 -37.72 10.55 13.40
C GLU A 290 -37.24 9.91 12.08
N LYS A 291 -37.55 10.56 10.97
CA LYS A 291 -37.06 10.13 9.63
C LYS A 291 -35.55 10.25 9.62
N GLY A 292 -34.86 9.18 9.18
CA GLY A 292 -33.39 9.16 9.15
C GLY A 292 -32.73 8.72 10.45
N MET A 293 -33.49 8.21 11.44
CA MET A 293 -32.93 7.74 12.69
C MET A 293 -32.09 6.48 12.50
N ILE A 294 -30.81 6.54 12.91
CA ILE A 294 -29.85 5.42 12.82
C ILE A 294 -29.49 4.81 14.18
N GLY A 295 -30.02 5.36 15.30
CA GLY A 295 -29.69 4.82 16.61
C GLY A 295 -30.15 5.71 17.77
N TYR A 296 -29.49 5.52 18.90
CA TYR A 296 -29.74 6.20 20.16
C TYR A 296 -28.42 6.71 20.74
N VAL A 297 -28.52 7.65 21.69
CA VAL A 297 -27.38 8.21 22.42
C VAL A 297 -27.72 8.39 23.90
N ASP A 298 -26.76 8.23 24.79
CA ASP A 298 -26.79 8.66 26.18
C ASP A 298 -25.49 9.38 26.56
N ALA A 299 -25.20 9.56 27.83
CA ALA A 299 -24.03 10.29 28.31
C ALA A 299 -22.69 9.64 27.86
N ASP A 300 -22.65 8.31 27.68
CA ASP A 300 -21.40 7.55 27.48
C ASP A 300 -21.25 6.99 26.06
N TYR A 301 -22.38 6.65 25.40
CA TYR A 301 -22.36 5.87 24.18
C TYR A 301 -23.34 6.34 23.11
N TYR A 302 -22.94 6.14 21.86
CA TYR A 302 -23.87 5.99 20.74
C TYR A 302 -24.22 4.51 20.54
N TYR A 303 -25.51 4.24 20.36
CA TYR A 303 -26.07 2.91 20.14
C TYR A 303 -26.67 2.81 18.76
N LEU A 304 -25.84 2.43 17.78
CA LEU A 304 -26.27 2.43 16.40
C LEU A 304 -27.02 1.15 16.02
N LEU A 305 -28.08 1.31 15.23
CA LEU A 305 -28.81 0.24 14.58
C LEU A 305 -27.93 -0.37 13.47
N PRO A 306 -27.52 -1.65 13.58
CA PRO A 306 -26.48 -2.22 12.71
C PRO A 306 -26.81 -2.14 11.21
N GLU A 307 -28.06 -2.47 10.83
CA GLU A 307 -28.49 -2.43 9.42
C GLU A 307 -28.58 -1.00 8.90
N MET A 308 -29.21 -0.14 9.65
CA MET A 308 -29.45 1.24 9.24
C MET A 308 -28.13 2.00 9.06
N SER A 309 -27.22 1.91 10.03
CA SER A 309 -25.95 2.61 9.97
C SER A 309 -25.08 2.11 8.80
N TYR A 310 -24.99 0.79 8.59
CA TYR A 310 -24.24 0.23 7.46
C TYR A 310 -24.85 0.63 6.10
N THR A 311 -26.18 0.52 5.96
CA THR A 311 -26.88 0.87 4.71
C THR A 311 -26.74 2.35 4.39
N THR A 312 -26.82 3.22 5.40
CA THR A 312 -26.68 4.67 5.21
C THR A 312 -25.28 5.03 4.71
N VAL A 313 -24.23 4.52 5.35
CA VAL A 313 -22.86 4.75 4.89
C VAL A 313 -22.63 4.13 3.51
N SER A 314 -23.12 2.92 3.26
CA SER A 314 -22.99 2.30 1.94
C SER A 314 -23.67 3.10 0.83
N ARG A 315 -24.81 3.75 1.14
CA ARG A 315 -25.50 4.64 0.21
C ARG A 315 -24.68 5.91 -0.06
N LEU A 316 -24.12 6.54 0.98
CA LEU A 316 -23.25 7.71 0.83
C LEU A 316 -22.10 7.41 -0.15
N TYR A 317 -21.45 6.25 -0.02
CA TYR A 317 -20.41 5.82 -0.96
C TYR A 317 -20.94 5.57 -2.37
N SER A 318 -22.12 4.94 -2.48
CA SER A 318 -22.76 4.68 -3.77
C SER A 318 -23.11 5.98 -4.51
N ASP A 319 -23.60 6.97 -3.80
CA ASP A 319 -23.95 8.30 -4.35
C ASP A 319 -22.72 9.05 -4.87
N GLN A 320 -21.54 8.75 -4.31
CA GLN A 320 -20.23 9.21 -4.80
C GLN A 320 -19.63 8.32 -5.90
N GLY A 321 -20.38 7.34 -6.41
CA GLY A 321 -19.90 6.40 -7.44
C GLY A 321 -18.93 5.34 -6.91
N MET A 322 -18.79 5.21 -5.60
CA MET A 322 -17.90 4.24 -4.94
C MET A 322 -18.68 3.10 -4.30
N THR A 323 -17.99 2.03 -3.92
CA THR A 323 -18.55 0.95 -3.12
C THR A 323 -17.83 0.90 -1.78
N PHE A 324 -18.58 0.82 -0.67
CA PHE A 324 -17.93 0.65 0.63
C PHE A 324 -17.11 -0.66 0.65
N PRO A 325 -15.83 -0.63 1.07
CA PRO A 325 -14.87 -1.71 0.76
C PRO A 325 -15.09 -3.01 1.55
N LEU A 326 -15.88 -2.98 2.62
CA LEU A 326 -16.15 -4.16 3.45
C LEU A 326 -17.64 -4.51 3.50
N SER A 327 -17.93 -5.81 3.53
CA SER A 327 -19.27 -6.27 3.91
C SER A 327 -19.57 -5.93 5.38
N LYS A 328 -20.83 -5.76 5.73
CA LYS A 328 -21.29 -5.46 7.10
C LYS A 328 -20.64 -6.34 8.16
N ARG A 329 -20.58 -7.65 7.95
CA ARG A 329 -19.99 -8.61 8.89
C ARG A 329 -18.50 -8.35 9.12
N LEU A 330 -17.75 -8.06 8.07
CA LEU A 330 -16.32 -7.79 8.14
C LEU A 330 -16.04 -6.43 8.78
N LEU A 331 -16.82 -5.40 8.43
CA LEU A 331 -16.72 -4.07 9.04
C LEU A 331 -16.94 -4.13 10.57
N PHE A 332 -18.01 -4.78 11.03
CA PHE A 332 -18.28 -4.85 12.47
C PHE A 332 -17.22 -5.66 13.22
N ARG A 333 -16.64 -6.68 12.59
CA ARG A 333 -15.47 -7.37 13.15
C ARG A 333 -14.28 -6.42 13.26
N GLN A 334 -13.98 -5.65 12.21
CA GLN A 334 -12.88 -4.69 12.22
C GLN A 334 -13.10 -3.58 13.25
N LEU A 335 -14.32 -3.04 13.40
CA LEU A 335 -14.67 -2.08 14.44
C LEU A 335 -14.40 -2.63 15.86
N ARG A 336 -14.69 -3.92 16.09
CA ARG A 336 -14.38 -4.58 17.36
C ARG A 336 -12.87 -4.75 17.55
N ASP A 337 -12.18 -5.24 16.52
CA ASP A 337 -10.74 -5.54 16.58
C ASP A 337 -9.89 -4.25 16.71
N ASP A 338 -10.41 -3.13 16.22
CA ASP A 338 -9.83 -1.79 16.38
C ASP A 338 -10.27 -1.10 17.71
N GLY A 339 -11.09 -1.76 18.54
CA GLY A 339 -11.55 -1.23 19.84
C GLY A 339 -12.52 -0.07 19.74
N ILE A 340 -13.18 0.13 18.59
CA ILE A 340 -14.14 1.22 18.34
C ILE A 340 -15.50 0.89 18.91
N ILE A 341 -15.91 -0.38 18.91
CA ILE A 341 -17.15 -0.84 19.52
C ILE A 341 -16.89 -1.67 20.78
N VAL A 342 -17.81 -1.60 21.72
CA VAL A 342 -17.81 -2.44 22.92
C VAL A 342 -18.53 -3.76 22.60
N PRO A 343 -17.81 -4.91 22.55
CA PRO A 343 -18.43 -6.20 22.26
C PRO A 343 -19.32 -6.69 23.43
N ASP A 344 -20.19 -7.65 23.12
CA ASP A 344 -20.92 -8.43 24.14
C ASP A 344 -19.96 -9.33 24.92
N ALA A 345 -20.38 -9.87 26.05
CA ALA A 345 -19.61 -10.83 26.87
C ALA A 345 -19.13 -12.07 26.05
N ASP A 346 -19.92 -12.51 25.08
CA ASP A 346 -19.58 -13.60 24.15
C ASP A 346 -18.66 -13.16 22.97
N GLY A 347 -18.13 -11.93 22.98
CA GLY A 347 -17.30 -11.39 21.89
C GLY A 347 -18.08 -11.01 20.62
N LYS A 348 -19.41 -11.00 20.66
CA LYS A 348 -20.27 -10.56 19.55
C LYS A 348 -20.13 -9.05 19.34
N THR A 349 -20.23 -8.63 18.09
CA THR A 349 -20.07 -7.22 17.68
C THR A 349 -21.24 -6.32 18.07
N THR A 350 -22.40 -6.91 18.39
CA THR A 350 -23.57 -6.18 18.87
C THR A 350 -23.93 -6.59 20.28
N LYS A 351 -24.34 -5.66 21.11
CA LYS A 351 -24.73 -5.87 22.49
C LYS A 351 -26.19 -5.44 22.71
N SER A 352 -26.91 -6.13 23.60
CA SER A 352 -28.31 -5.86 23.91
C SER A 352 -28.47 -4.61 24.77
N LYS A 353 -29.48 -3.78 24.48
CA LYS A 353 -29.93 -2.65 25.28
C LYS A 353 -31.47 -2.60 25.32
N SER A 354 -32.04 -2.28 26.47
CA SER A 354 -33.46 -2.01 26.55
C SER A 354 -33.76 -0.59 26.10
N VAL A 355 -34.65 -0.46 25.12
CA VAL A 355 -35.07 0.82 24.55
C VAL A 355 -36.61 0.80 24.44
N GLY A 356 -37.28 1.71 25.14
CA GLY A 356 -38.74 1.76 25.15
C GLY A 356 -39.39 0.45 25.54
N GLY A 357 -38.83 -0.30 26.48
CA GLY A 357 -39.33 -1.58 26.95
C GLY A 357 -39.02 -2.78 26.03
N LYS A 358 -38.35 -2.57 24.92
CA LYS A 358 -37.92 -3.64 24.00
C LYS A 358 -36.42 -3.86 24.06
N ILE A 359 -35.98 -5.11 24.00
CA ILE A 359 -34.54 -5.47 23.91
C ILE A 359 -34.11 -5.40 22.45
N VAL A 360 -33.14 -4.55 22.16
CA VAL A 360 -32.58 -4.35 20.79
C VAL A 360 -31.09 -4.62 20.82
N ARG A 361 -30.56 -5.27 19.79
CA ARG A 361 -29.11 -5.48 19.60
C ARG A 361 -28.53 -4.33 18.80
N LEU A 362 -27.56 -3.63 19.39
CA LEU A 362 -26.99 -2.38 18.87
C LEU A 362 -25.45 -2.45 18.84
N LEU A 363 -24.84 -1.64 17.99
CA LEU A 363 -23.41 -1.33 18.07
C LEU A 363 -23.21 -0.29 19.16
N TRP A 364 -22.38 -0.58 20.15
CA TRP A 364 -22.08 0.33 21.26
C TRP A 364 -20.78 1.05 20.96
N ILE A 365 -20.83 2.32 20.65
CA ILE A 365 -19.69 3.16 20.27
C ILE A 365 -19.49 4.21 21.35
N PRO A 366 -18.35 4.24 22.07
CA PRO A 366 -18.04 5.31 23.01
C PRO A 366 -18.08 6.69 22.33
N ARG A 367 -18.62 7.69 23.00
CA ARG A 367 -18.86 9.04 22.45
C ARG A 367 -17.61 9.68 21.85
N ARG A 368 -16.44 9.48 22.45
CA ARG A 368 -15.15 9.98 21.95
C ARG A 368 -14.85 9.66 20.48
N PHE A 369 -15.46 8.63 19.91
CA PHE A 369 -15.22 8.27 18.51
C PHE A 369 -16.10 9.03 17.51
N LEU A 370 -17.19 9.64 17.96
CA LEU A 370 -18.15 10.35 17.09
C LEU A 370 -18.26 11.85 17.42
N ASP A 371 -18.02 12.24 18.68
CA ASP A 371 -18.08 13.66 19.08
C ASP A 371 -16.79 14.42 18.76
N GLY A 372 -15.69 13.71 18.40
CA GLY A 372 -14.35 14.27 18.32
C GLY A 372 -13.72 14.44 19.70
N ASP A 373 -12.39 14.44 19.77
CA ASP A 373 -11.70 14.88 20.98
C ASP A 373 -11.94 16.39 21.15
N THR A 374 -12.77 16.75 22.15
CA THR A 374 -12.84 18.12 22.68
C THR A 374 -11.70 18.35 23.65
#